data_7121bf4ae589ba94db06fde8eb6b578e
#
_entry.id   7121bf4ae589ba94db06fde8eb6b578e
#
_cell.length_a   1.000
_cell.length_b   1.000
_cell.length_c   1.000
_cell.angle_alpha   90.00
_cell.angle_beta   90.00
_cell.angle_gamma   90.00
#
_symmetry.space_group_name_H-M   'P 1'
#
loop_
_entity.id
_entity.type
_entity.pdbx_description
1 polymer ?
#
loop_
_entity_poly.entity_id
_entity_poly.type
_entity_poly.pdbx_seq_one_letter_code
_entity_poly.pdbx_strand_id
1 'polypeptide(L)'
;MSARPSWPPPGAPNGSPIWRGVDRPIVDTGWVADAVRAILPDGAAAALELSGTPTLPDTRRSVRVHGTVCFTGMLSNQWVVRDFYPIGYIPNGVRLTAYGGEASDLRAQVLQRQLDAIAEGRLSVSVHKVYDGLEQVRQAHADMESNAAVGKLVVRVRHRQRQDA
;
A
#
# COMPACT_ATOMS: atom_id res chain seq x y z
N MET A 1 -8.76 19.91 8.89
CA MET A 1 -9.11 18.50 8.76
C MET A 1 -8.97 18.15 7.29
N SER A 2 -7.84 17.56 6.89
CA SER A 2 -7.65 17.05 5.52
C SER A 2 -8.43 15.76 5.39
N ALA A 3 -9.34 15.70 4.43
CA ALA A 3 -10.06 14.46 4.12
C ALA A 3 -9.01 13.39 3.73
N ARG A 4 -9.07 12.21 4.35
CA ARG A 4 -8.22 11.08 3.95
C ARG A 4 -8.60 10.71 2.52
N PRO A 5 -7.62 10.45 1.65
CA PRO A 5 -7.95 9.91 0.35
C PRO A 5 -8.63 8.54 0.54
N SER A 6 -9.86 8.40 0.04
CA SER A 6 -10.53 7.11 -0.03
C SER A 6 -9.86 6.29 -1.13
N TRP A 7 -9.20 5.23 -0.77
CA TRP A 7 -8.68 4.26 -1.72
C TRP A 7 -9.56 3.00 -1.68
N PRO A 8 -10.09 2.52 -2.79
CA PRO A 8 -9.94 3.03 -4.16
C PRO A 8 -10.76 4.30 -4.40
N PRO A 9 -10.43 5.08 -5.45
CA PRO A 9 -11.23 6.24 -5.81
C PRO A 9 -12.68 5.81 -6.08
N PRO A 10 -13.67 6.65 -5.72
CA PRO A 10 -15.08 6.36 -5.99
C PRO A 10 -15.27 6.00 -7.47
N GLY A 11 -15.87 4.84 -7.74
CA GLY A 11 -16.18 4.39 -9.10
C GLY A 11 -15.23 3.37 -9.72
N ALA A 12 -14.22 2.86 -9.01
CA ALA A 12 -13.45 1.71 -9.49
C ALA A 12 -14.37 0.47 -9.50
N PRO A 13 -14.73 -0.09 -10.67
CA PRO A 13 -15.66 -1.23 -10.73
C PRO A 13 -15.02 -2.47 -10.10
N ASN A 14 -15.86 -3.30 -9.46
CA ASN A 14 -15.48 -4.65 -9.06
C ASN A 14 -15.00 -5.39 -10.32
N GLY A 15 -13.72 -5.67 -10.43
CA GLY A 15 -13.11 -6.23 -11.65
C GLY A 15 -12.02 -5.33 -12.25
N SER A 16 -11.77 -4.15 -11.69
CA SER A 16 -10.60 -3.35 -12.04
C SER A 16 -9.31 -4.17 -11.87
N PRO A 17 -8.31 -4.00 -12.77
CA PRO A 17 -7.01 -4.68 -12.67
C PRO A 17 -6.32 -4.53 -11.31
N ILE A 18 -6.63 -3.48 -10.56
CA ILE A 18 -6.12 -3.22 -9.19
C ILE A 18 -6.58 -4.25 -8.16
N TRP A 19 -7.72 -4.93 -8.40
CA TRP A 19 -8.29 -5.90 -7.47
C TRP A 19 -7.90 -7.34 -7.77
N ARG A 20 -6.99 -7.57 -8.74
CA ARG A 20 -6.52 -8.93 -9.03
C ARG A 20 -5.86 -9.54 -7.80
N GLY A 21 -6.33 -10.72 -7.40
CA GLY A 21 -5.84 -11.42 -6.21
C GLY A 21 -6.44 -10.95 -4.88
N VAL A 22 -7.45 -10.06 -4.93
CA VAL A 22 -8.21 -9.66 -3.74
C VAL A 22 -9.56 -10.37 -3.77
N ASP A 23 -9.82 -11.24 -2.78
CA ASP A 23 -11.06 -12.00 -2.70
C ASP A 23 -12.26 -11.12 -2.31
N ARG A 24 -12.04 -10.16 -1.42
CA ARG A 24 -13.07 -9.28 -0.85
C ARG A 24 -12.55 -7.85 -0.74
N PRO A 25 -12.68 -7.03 -1.79
CA PRO A 25 -12.31 -5.63 -1.70
C PRO A 25 -13.26 -4.85 -0.79
N ILE A 26 -12.71 -4.03 0.09
CA ILE A 26 -13.44 -3.15 0.99
C ILE A 26 -13.05 -1.71 0.66
N VAL A 27 -14.05 -0.84 0.49
CA VAL A 27 -13.79 0.59 0.33
C VAL A 27 -13.45 1.18 1.70
N ASP A 28 -12.27 1.80 1.79
CA ASP A 28 -11.84 2.48 3.00
C ASP A 28 -12.60 3.82 3.16
N THR A 29 -13.51 3.85 4.10
CA THR A 29 -14.25 5.06 4.52
C THR A 29 -13.63 5.71 5.76
N GLY A 30 -12.45 5.28 6.17
CA GLY A 30 -11.74 5.69 7.39
C GLY A 30 -11.79 4.65 8.52
N TRP A 31 -12.74 3.71 8.46
CA TRP A 31 -12.95 2.64 9.45
C TRP A 31 -13.34 1.37 8.70
N VAL A 32 -12.43 0.39 8.66
CA VAL A 32 -12.63 -0.86 7.91
C VAL A 32 -12.84 -2.08 8.80
N ALA A 33 -12.57 -1.98 10.11
CA ALA A 33 -12.62 -3.12 11.02
C ALA A 33 -14.01 -3.78 11.06
N ASP A 34 -15.07 -2.99 11.08
CA ASP A 34 -16.43 -3.53 11.13
C ASP A 34 -16.81 -4.22 9.80
N ALA A 35 -16.38 -3.67 8.66
CA ALA A 35 -16.55 -4.31 7.36
C ALA A 35 -15.76 -5.62 7.24
N VAL A 36 -14.53 -5.67 7.77
CA VAL A 36 -13.74 -6.90 7.86
C VAL A 36 -14.47 -7.94 8.72
N ARG A 37 -15.00 -7.56 9.87
CA ARG A 37 -15.71 -8.47 10.76
C ARG A 37 -17.06 -8.93 10.24
N ALA A 38 -17.70 -8.14 9.38
CA ALA A 38 -18.89 -8.60 8.66
C ALA A 38 -18.59 -9.77 7.70
N ILE A 39 -17.36 -9.83 7.15
CA ILE A 39 -16.88 -10.89 6.27
C ILE A 39 -16.25 -12.04 7.08
N LEU A 40 -15.48 -11.70 8.10
CA LEU A 40 -14.74 -12.61 9.00
C LEU A 40 -15.15 -12.28 10.44
N PRO A 41 -16.20 -12.92 11.00
CA PRO A 41 -16.73 -12.56 12.32
C PRO A 41 -15.69 -12.58 13.46
N ASP A 42 -14.76 -13.53 13.40
CA ASP A 42 -13.66 -13.63 14.38
C ASP A 42 -12.53 -12.63 14.10
N GLY A 43 -12.51 -11.99 12.94
CA GLY A 43 -11.45 -11.12 12.46
C GLY A 43 -10.40 -11.83 11.60
N ALA A 44 -9.56 -11.07 10.95
CA ALA A 44 -8.48 -11.56 10.09
C ALA A 44 -7.36 -12.24 10.89
N ALA A 45 -6.72 -13.25 10.31
CA ALA A 45 -5.56 -13.90 10.94
C ALA A 45 -4.33 -12.99 11.01
N ALA A 46 -4.18 -12.11 10.02
CA ALA A 46 -3.12 -11.12 9.97
C ALA A 46 -3.59 -9.88 9.20
N ALA A 47 -2.95 -8.75 9.47
CA ALA A 47 -3.13 -7.51 8.72
C ALA A 47 -1.78 -6.84 8.46
N LEU A 48 -1.65 -6.24 7.28
CA LEU A 48 -0.51 -5.42 6.92
C LEU A 48 -0.97 -3.96 6.88
N GLU A 49 -0.40 -3.13 7.76
CA GLU A 49 -0.73 -1.71 7.86
C GLU A 49 0.26 -0.89 7.01
N LEU A 50 -0.26 -0.29 5.95
CA LEU A 50 0.53 0.49 4.99
C LEU A 50 0.27 2.00 5.05
N SER A 51 -0.85 2.40 5.65
CA SER A 51 -1.27 3.81 5.67
C SER A 51 -0.60 4.61 6.77
N GLY A 52 -0.42 4.01 7.94
CA GLY A 52 0.30 4.65 9.03
C GLY A 52 -0.42 4.65 10.38
N THR A 53 0.12 5.44 11.33
CA THR A 53 -0.38 5.48 12.71
C THR A 53 -1.85 5.90 12.85
N PRO A 54 -2.44 6.74 11.98
CA PRO A 54 -3.87 7.11 12.11
C PRO A 54 -4.84 5.96 11.86
N THR A 55 -4.48 5.00 11.00
CA THR A 55 -5.32 3.83 10.66
C THR A 55 -5.03 2.62 11.54
N LEU A 56 -3.85 2.57 12.14
CA LEU A 56 -3.41 1.46 12.99
C LEU A 56 -4.40 1.07 14.11
N PRO A 57 -5.10 2.02 14.80
CA PRO A 57 -6.12 1.68 15.80
C PRO A 57 -7.28 0.86 15.24
N ASP A 58 -7.68 1.10 14.01
CA ASP A 58 -8.75 0.36 13.34
C ASP A 58 -8.24 -0.97 12.79
N THR A 59 -7.07 -0.96 12.13
CA THR A 59 -6.43 -2.17 11.60
C THR A 59 -6.27 -3.25 12.68
N ARG A 60 -5.82 -2.89 13.89
CA ARG A 60 -5.67 -3.86 14.99
C ARG A 60 -7.00 -4.42 15.51
N ARG A 61 -8.11 -3.68 15.36
CA ARG A 61 -9.47 -4.16 15.69
C ARG A 61 -10.01 -5.15 14.66
N SER A 62 -9.50 -5.11 13.46
CA SER A 62 -9.89 -6.03 12.38
C SER A 62 -9.30 -7.43 12.53
N VAL A 63 -8.31 -7.61 13.41
CA VAL A 63 -7.57 -8.86 13.56
C VAL A 63 -8.16 -9.69 14.73
N ARG A 64 -8.18 -11.01 14.57
CA ARG A 64 -8.65 -11.95 15.59
C ARG A 64 -7.68 -12.08 16.75
N VAL A 65 -8.16 -12.63 17.86
CA VAL A 65 -7.29 -13.07 18.97
C VAL A 65 -6.22 -14.03 18.42
N HIS A 66 -4.99 -13.87 18.89
CA HIS A 66 -3.76 -14.54 18.40
C HIS A 66 -3.36 -14.21 16.95
N GLY A 67 -4.03 -13.24 16.32
CA GLY A 67 -3.61 -12.70 15.04
C GLY A 67 -2.46 -11.71 15.16
N THR A 68 -1.96 -11.25 14.01
CA THR A 68 -0.79 -10.35 13.95
C THR A 68 -1.09 -9.14 13.07
N VAL A 69 -0.81 -7.95 13.58
CA VAL A 69 -0.74 -6.73 12.77
C VAL A 69 0.73 -6.41 12.53
N CYS A 70 1.12 -6.32 11.27
CA CYS A 70 2.44 -5.85 10.87
C CYS A 70 2.35 -4.42 10.34
N PHE A 71 2.99 -3.51 11.03
CA PHE A 71 3.08 -2.11 10.63
C PHE A 71 4.31 -1.89 9.75
N THR A 72 4.14 -1.34 8.54
CA THR A 72 5.26 -1.13 7.62
C THR A 72 5.12 0.12 6.76
N GLY A 73 3.95 0.74 6.69
CA GLY A 73 3.71 1.90 5.81
C GLY A 73 3.46 3.20 6.57
N MET A 74 3.81 4.31 5.93
CA MET A 74 3.74 5.67 6.48
C MET A 74 3.15 6.67 5.48
N LEU A 75 2.18 6.26 4.68
CA LEU A 75 1.56 7.13 3.66
C LEU A 75 0.93 8.39 4.26
N SER A 76 0.50 8.32 5.53
CA SER A 76 -0.05 9.47 6.26
C SER A 76 0.99 10.50 6.69
N ASN A 77 2.29 10.20 6.56
CA ASN A 77 3.41 10.97 7.11
C ASN A 77 3.30 11.22 8.63
N GLN A 78 2.58 10.37 9.36
CA GLN A 78 2.50 10.39 10.82
C GLN A 78 3.22 9.17 11.39
N TRP A 79 4.32 9.43 12.09
CA TRP A 79 5.28 8.42 12.52
C TRP A 79 5.10 7.95 13.97
N VAL A 80 4.43 8.74 14.79
CA VAL A 80 4.40 8.55 16.23
C VAL A 80 2.98 8.30 16.72
N VAL A 81 2.80 7.26 17.51
CA VAL A 81 1.61 7.08 18.34
C VAL A 81 1.85 7.83 19.64
N ARG A 82 1.14 8.95 19.83
CA ARG A 82 1.22 9.72 21.08
C ARG A 82 0.46 9.00 22.16
N ASP A 83 0.88 9.19 23.42
CA ASP A 83 0.21 8.67 24.61
C ASP A 83 -0.05 7.15 24.52
N PHE A 84 0.95 6.41 24.03
CA PHE A 84 0.85 4.97 23.84
C PHE A 84 0.70 4.25 25.18
N TYR A 85 -0.53 3.81 25.47
CA TYR A 85 -0.84 2.96 26.61
C TYR A 85 -1.08 1.53 26.11
N PRO A 86 -0.09 0.61 26.24
CA PRO A 86 -0.12 -0.70 25.59
C PRO A 86 -1.36 -1.53 25.84
N ILE A 87 -1.80 -1.62 27.11
CA ILE A 87 -2.96 -2.44 27.51
C ILE A 87 -4.26 -1.92 26.89
N GLY A 88 -4.42 -0.61 26.78
CA GLY A 88 -5.58 0.00 26.12
C GLY A 88 -5.43 0.08 24.59
N TYR A 89 -4.20 0.03 24.11
CA TYR A 89 -3.93 0.19 22.69
C TYR A 89 -3.95 -1.15 21.92
N ILE A 90 -3.34 -2.20 22.46
CA ILE A 90 -3.26 -3.51 21.80
C ILE A 90 -4.42 -4.39 22.29
N PRO A 91 -5.32 -4.85 21.40
CA PRO A 91 -6.40 -5.76 21.82
C PRO A 91 -5.84 -7.05 22.43
N ASN A 92 -6.59 -7.63 23.37
CA ASN A 92 -6.18 -8.83 24.07
C ASN A 92 -5.79 -9.96 23.09
N GLY A 93 -4.58 -10.49 23.25
CA GLY A 93 -4.05 -11.59 22.45
C GLY A 93 -3.64 -11.21 21.02
N VAL A 94 -3.76 -9.95 20.59
CA VAL A 94 -3.28 -9.50 19.27
C VAL A 94 -1.79 -9.17 19.37
N ARG A 95 -1.03 -9.62 18.39
CA ARG A 95 0.39 -9.26 18.24
C ARG A 95 0.54 -8.05 17.35
N LEU A 96 1.28 -7.06 17.82
CA LEU A 96 1.71 -5.91 17.03
C LEU A 96 3.20 -6.05 16.73
N THR A 97 3.56 -6.04 15.47
CA THR A 97 4.94 -6.07 14.98
C THR A 97 5.16 -5.00 13.93
N ALA A 98 6.40 -4.73 13.61
CA ALA A 98 6.75 -3.80 12.54
C ALA A 98 7.81 -4.41 11.62
N TYR A 99 7.81 -3.99 10.36
CA TYR A 99 8.81 -4.31 9.38
C TYR A 99 9.31 -3.01 8.73
N GLY A 100 10.58 -2.72 8.90
CA GLY A 100 11.30 -1.65 8.21
C GLY A 100 12.33 -2.31 7.30
N GLY A 101 11.94 -2.57 6.04
CA GLY A 101 12.82 -3.25 5.09
C GLY A 101 13.79 -2.29 4.40
N GLU A 102 14.97 -2.78 4.08
CA GLU A 102 15.97 -2.12 3.27
C GLU A 102 16.13 -2.82 1.91
N ALA A 103 16.80 -2.15 0.97
CA ALA A 103 17.06 -2.71 -0.35
C ALA A 103 17.86 -4.03 -0.29
N SER A 104 18.69 -4.21 0.73
CA SER A 104 19.45 -5.44 1.00
C SER A 104 18.58 -6.65 1.35
N ASP A 105 17.36 -6.43 1.84
CA ASP A 105 16.43 -7.51 2.20
C ASP A 105 15.81 -8.17 0.96
N LEU A 106 15.79 -7.47 -0.15
CA LEU A 106 15.29 -7.99 -1.40
C LEU A 106 16.37 -8.82 -2.10
N ARG A 107 16.25 -10.15 -2.02
CA ARG A 107 17.16 -11.04 -2.72
C ARG A 107 17.06 -10.84 -4.24
N ALA A 108 18.19 -10.65 -4.90
CA ALA A 108 18.24 -10.42 -6.35
C ALA A 108 17.46 -11.47 -7.16
N GLN A 109 17.53 -12.75 -6.75
CA GLN A 109 16.78 -13.84 -7.41
C GLN A 109 15.26 -13.72 -7.25
N VAL A 110 14.76 -13.11 -6.17
CA VAL A 110 13.33 -12.85 -5.98
C VAL A 110 12.87 -11.76 -6.95
N LEU A 111 13.63 -10.67 -7.03
CA LEU A 111 13.36 -9.59 -7.97
C LEU A 111 13.42 -10.10 -9.42
N GLN A 112 14.46 -10.89 -9.77
CA GLN A 112 14.60 -11.44 -11.12
C GLN A 112 13.39 -12.30 -11.51
N ARG A 113 12.94 -13.20 -10.64
CA ARG A 113 11.73 -14.02 -10.90
C ARG A 113 10.47 -13.18 -11.16
N GLN A 114 10.34 -12.04 -10.48
CA GLN A 114 9.21 -11.15 -10.71
C GLN A 114 9.33 -10.44 -12.06
N LEU A 115 10.53 -9.98 -12.42
CA LEU A 115 10.78 -9.37 -13.72
C LEU A 115 10.55 -10.36 -14.87
N ASP A 116 10.98 -11.60 -14.72
CA ASP A 116 10.73 -12.67 -15.69
C ASP A 116 9.23 -12.96 -15.83
N ALA A 117 8.51 -13.00 -14.70
CA ALA A 117 7.06 -13.19 -14.71
C ALA A 117 6.31 -12.03 -15.39
N ILE A 118 6.81 -10.80 -15.28
CA ILE A 118 6.28 -9.63 -15.99
C ILE A 118 6.58 -9.76 -17.49
N ALA A 119 7.82 -10.10 -17.85
CA ALA A 119 8.23 -10.25 -19.26
C ALA A 119 7.44 -11.35 -19.98
N GLU A 120 7.10 -12.42 -19.27
CA GLU A 120 6.31 -13.56 -19.78
C GLU A 120 4.78 -13.32 -19.69
N GLY A 121 4.34 -12.17 -19.20
CA GLY A 121 2.91 -11.84 -19.06
C GLY A 121 2.17 -12.58 -17.95
N ARG A 122 2.88 -13.34 -17.09
CA ARG A 122 2.30 -14.03 -15.93
C ARG A 122 1.99 -13.08 -14.76
N LEU A 123 2.70 -11.96 -14.70
CA LEU A 123 2.47 -10.90 -13.72
C LEU A 123 2.26 -9.57 -14.46
N SER A 124 1.26 -8.82 -14.06
CA SER A 124 1.01 -7.47 -14.60
C SER A 124 1.25 -6.41 -13.53
N VAL A 125 1.86 -5.30 -13.94
CA VAL A 125 2.02 -4.11 -13.09
C VAL A 125 1.09 -3.03 -13.63
N SER A 126 0.23 -2.51 -12.76
CA SER A 126 -0.62 -1.37 -13.13
C SER A 126 0.22 -0.10 -13.23
N VAL A 127 0.45 0.36 -14.45
CA VAL A 127 1.09 1.66 -14.72
C VAL A 127 -0.02 2.63 -15.11
N HIS A 128 -0.16 3.71 -14.32
CA HIS A 128 -1.14 4.76 -14.60
C HIS A 128 -0.67 5.65 -15.75
N LYS A 129 0.58 6.13 -15.66
CA LYS A 129 1.14 7.06 -16.65
C LYS A 129 2.67 6.97 -16.72
N VAL A 130 3.19 7.12 -17.91
CA VAL A 130 4.63 7.25 -18.17
C VAL A 130 4.92 8.68 -18.59
N TYR A 131 5.91 9.29 -17.95
CA TYR A 131 6.42 10.62 -18.27
C TYR A 131 7.76 10.48 -18.97
N ASP A 132 7.99 11.22 -20.03
CA ASP A 132 9.22 11.14 -20.82
C ASP A 132 10.16 12.29 -20.46
N GLY A 133 11.26 11.97 -19.78
CA GLY A 133 12.31 12.90 -19.38
C GLY A 133 12.18 13.40 -17.94
N LEU A 134 13.31 13.77 -17.35
CA LEU A 134 13.39 14.27 -15.97
C LEU A 134 12.68 15.62 -15.79
N GLU A 135 12.50 16.37 -16.83
CA GLU A 135 11.78 17.65 -16.86
C GLU A 135 10.29 17.49 -16.46
N GLN A 136 9.74 16.29 -16.61
CA GLN A 136 8.35 15.99 -16.22
C GLN A 136 8.18 15.49 -14.79
N VAL A 137 9.26 15.38 -14.00
CA VAL A 137 9.19 14.90 -12.61
C VAL A 137 8.24 15.74 -11.77
N ARG A 138 8.26 17.07 -11.93
CA ARG A 138 7.34 17.96 -11.20
C ARG A 138 5.88 17.62 -11.47
N GLN A 139 5.54 17.34 -12.74
CA GLN A 139 4.18 16.98 -13.12
C GLN A 139 3.81 15.59 -12.57
N ALA A 140 4.76 14.64 -12.57
CA ALA A 140 4.53 13.32 -11.99
C ALA A 140 4.21 13.40 -10.48
N HIS A 141 4.91 14.26 -9.73
CA HIS A 141 4.61 14.51 -8.33
C HIS A 141 3.23 15.16 -8.13
N ALA A 142 2.90 16.17 -8.92
CA ALA A 142 1.60 16.83 -8.85
C ALA A 142 0.45 15.84 -9.14
N ASP A 143 0.60 14.99 -10.14
CA ASP A 143 -0.38 13.97 -10.49
C ASP A 143 -0.51 12.93 -9.35
N MET A 144 0.60 12.56 -8.70
CA MET A 144 0.59 11.66 -7.53
C MET A 144 -0.14 12.30 -6.34
N GLU A 145 0.14 13.54 -6.04
CA GLU A 145 -0.47 14.28 -4.91
C GLU A 145 -1.95 14.57 -5.11
N SER A 146 -2.41 14.59 -6.36
CA SER A 146 -3.84 14.76 -6.68
C SER A 146 -4.71 13.57 -6.27
N ASN A 147 -4.10 12.43 -5.90
CA ASN A 147 -4.76 11.16 -5.59
C ASN A 147 -5.66 10.61 -6.72
N ALA A 148 -5.56 11.13 -7.93
CA ALA A 148 -6.30 10.62 -9.10
C ALA A 148 -5.61 9.44 -9.77
N ALA A 149 -4.32 9.22 -9.48
CA ALA A 149 -3.54 8.18 -10.11
C ALA A 149 -3.85 6.79 -9.54
N VAL A 150 -4.22 5.86 -10.41
CA VAL A 150 -4.43 4.45 -10.10
C VAL A 150 -3.32 3.61 -10.71
N GLY A 151 -2.38 3.14 -9.91
CA GLY A 151 -1.19 2.43 -10.36
C GLY A 151 0.08 3.27 -10.25
N LYS A 152 1.14 2.82 -10.91
CA LYS A 152 2.46 3.45 -10.83
C LYS A 152 2.57 4.63 -11.78
N LEU A 153 3.18 5.71 -11.31
CA LEU A 153 3.67 6.81 -12.12
C LEU A 153 5.16 6.56 -12.42
N VAL A 154 5.52 6.50 -13.66
CA VAL A 154 6.87 6.13 -14.10
C VAL A 154 7.48 7.26 -14.89
N VAL A 155 8.68 7.69 -14.52
CA VAL A 155 9.47 8.66 -15.30
C VAL A 155 10.53 7.90 -16.08
N ARG A 156 10.45 7.97 -17.42
CA ARG A 156 11.46 7.39 -18.32
C ARG A 156 12.64 8.34 -18.41
N VAL A 157 13.78 7.92 -17.89
CA VAL A 157 15.02 8.67 -18.02
C VAL A 157 15.65 8.38 -19.38
N ARG A 158 15.81 9.41 -20.21
CA ARG A 158 16.51 9.25 -21.49
C ARG A 158 18.00 9.21 -21.22
N HIS A 159 18.67 8.11 -21.57
CA HIS A 159 20.11 8.09 -21.68
C HIS A 159 20.50 8.98 -22.87
N ARG A 160 21.26 10.07 -22.62
CA ARG A 160 22.01 10.70 -23.70
C ARG A 160 22.97 9.64 -24.25
N GLN A 161 22.75 9.17 -25.47
CA GLN A 161 23.82 8.52 -26.21
C GLN A 161 24.99 9.52 -26.24
N ARG A 162 26.13 9.14 -25.68
CA ARG A 162 27.38 9.86 -25.94
C ARG A 162 27.52 9.80 -27.44
N GLN A 163 27.38 10.94 -28.09
CA GLN A 163 27.94 11.12 -29.45
C GLN A 163 29.44 11.04 -29.25
N ASP A 164 30.00 9.89 -29.58
CA ASP A 164 31.43 9.74 -29.74
C ASP A 164 31.81 10.64 -30.88
N ALA A 165 32.57 11.71 -30.57
CA ALA A 165 33.24 12.59 -31.53
C ALA A 165 34.59 12.00 -31.91
#